data_f38d5dfb72b7eb17806623e32384d923
#
_entry.id   f38d5dfb72b7eb17806623e32384d923
#
_cell.length_a   1.000
_cell.length_b   1.000
_cell.length_c   1.000
_cell.angle_alpha   90.00
_cell.angle_beta   90.00
_cell.angle_gamma   90.00
#
_symmetry.space_group_name_H-M   'P 1'
#
loop_
_entity.id
_entity.type
_entity.pdbx_description
1 polymer ?
#
loop_
_entity_poly.entity_id
_entity_poly.type
_entity_poly.pdbx_seq_one_letter_code
_entity_poly.pdbx_strand_id
1 'polypeptide(L)'
;IITATYRLLWTVLLMTPVIVFNRKFRKELIAADKKIVILCAISGIFLALHFTLWFESLKHTSVASSTAIVCTEVIWVALGFRMFLSGSISGKAWLSIFITIVGSLIIALADLSAGGNNLTGDIFSLAAAVFAAIYTLIGRFARESMTTTVYTYIVYFFCAISLCIALCISGLPFTGYGSSAIIVGLLLCLFSTLLGHSIFSWGLKFMSPAFISASKLCQPAVAAVFAFFLFNEI
;
A
#
# COMPACT_ATOMS: atom_id res chain seq x y z
N ILE A 1 2.51 8.82 -10.21
CA ILE A 1 2.72 7.54 -10.93
C ILE A 1 4.23 7.21 -11.05
N ILE A 2 5.08 8.12 -11.55
CA ILE A 2 6.52 7.91 -11.80
C ILE A 2 7.27 7.48 -10.54
N THR A 3 7.08 8.18 -9.43
CA THR A 3 7.71 7.84 -8.14
C THR A 3 7.33 6.44 -7.68
N ALA A 4 6.06 6.05 -7.86
CA ALA A 4 5.59 4.70 -7.57
C ALA A 4 6.25 3.66 -8.50
N THR A 5 6.38 3.98 -9.80
CA THR A 5 7.02 3.09 -10.78
C THR A 5 8.49 2.87 -10.42
N TYR A 6 9.28 3.93 -10.19
CA TYR A 6 10.69 3.79 -9.79
C TYR A 6 10.84 3.00 -8.48
N ARG A 7 9.99 3.27 -7.48
CA ARG A 7 9.96 2.53 -6.22
C ARG A 7 9.80 1.03 -6.45
N LEU A 8 8.85 0.61 -7.28
CA LEU A 8 8.59 -0.81 -7.54
C LEU A 8 9.62 -1.44 -8.47
N LEU A 9 10.14 -0.71 -9.45
CA LEU A 9 11.25 -1.19 -10.29
C LEU A 9 12.50 -1.47 -9.46
N TRP A 10 12.90 -0.55 -8.56
CA TRP A 10 13.98 -0.78 -7.61
C TRP A 10 13.72 -1.98 -6.71
N THR A 11 12.48 -2.13 -6.24
CA THR A 11 12.10 -3.26 -5.39
C THR A 11 12.29 -4.60 -6.11
N VAL A 12 11.80 -4.71 -7.33
CA VAL A 12 11.97 -5.93 -8.14
C VAL A 12 13.44 -6.17 -8.46
N LEU A 13 14.18 -5.13 -8.84
CA LEU A 13 15.61 -5.22 -9.14
C LEU A 13 16.41 -5.76 -7.94
N LEU A 14 16.15 -5.25 -6.73
CA LEU A 14 16.85 -5.67 -5.51
C LEU A 14 16.42 -7.06 -5.02
N MET A 15 15.16 -7.45 -5.22
CA MET A 15 14.66 -8.75 -4.80
C MET A 15 15.00 -9.88 -5.78
N THR A 16 15.15 -9.61 -7.09
CA THR A 16 15.45 -10.62 -8.10
C THR A 16 16.71 -11.43 -7.78
N PRO A 17 17.88 -10.84 -7.44
CA PRO A 17 19.04 -11.59 -7.02
C PRO A 17 18.78 -12.52 -5.83
N VAL A 18 18.01 -12.04 -4.83
CA VAL A 18 17.67 -12.85 -3.65
C VAL A 18 16.86 -14.09 -4.05
N ILE A 19 15.92 -13.96 -4.97
CA ILE A 19 15.13 -15.09 -5.47
C ILE A 19 16.00 -16.05 -6.32
N VAL A 20 16.80 -15.51 -7.22
CA VAL A 20 17.58 -16.32 -8.21
C VAL A 20 18.68 -17.08 -7.52
N PHE A 21 19.47 -16.46 -6.64
CA PHE A 21 20.62 -17.09 -6.00
C PHE A 21 20.25 -17.96 -4.80
N ASN A 22 19.11 -17.73 -4.15
CA ASN A 22 18.67 -18.57 -3.05
C ASN A 22 17.86 -19.77 -3.56
N ARG A 23 18.46 -20.98 -3.47
CA ARG A 23 17.84 -22.24 -3.93
C ARG A 23 16.46 -22.50 -3.31
N LYS A 24 16.24 -22.11 -2.06
CA LYS A 24 14.97 -22.32 -1.36
C LYS A 24 13.87 -21.48 -2.02
N PHE A 25 14.08 -20.17 -2.17
CA PHE A 25 13.09 -19.26 -2.75
C PHE A 25 12.84 -19.56 -4.23
N ARG A 26 13.88 -19.90 -5.00
CA ARG A 26 13.75 -20.30 -6.39
C ARG A 26 12.91 -21.56 -6.55
N LYS A 27 13.16 -22.59 -5.75
CA LYS A 27 12.34 -23.82 -5.76
C LYS A 27 10.89 -23.54 -5.37
N GLU A 28 10.68 -22.75 -4.34
CA GLU A 28 9.35 -22.36 -3.90
C GLU A 28 8.58 -21.59 -4.99
N LEU A 29 9.24 -20.64 -5.67
CA LEU A 29 8.64 -19.87 -6.75
C LEU A 29 8.23 -20.78 -7.93
N ILE A 30 9.09 -21.73 -8.33
CA ILE A 30 8.82 -22.67 -9.43
C ILE A 30 7.72 -23.66 -9.07
N ALA A 31 7.67 -24.10 -7.81
CA ALA A 31 6.69 -25.06 -7.32
C ALA A 31 5.36 -24.41 -6.87
N ALA A 32 5.26 -23.09 -6.96
CA ALA A 32 4.05 -22.38 -6.52
C ALA A 32 2.82 -22.78 -7.34
N ASP A 33 1.70 -23.01 -6.66
CA ASP A 33 0.42 -23.30 -7.30
C ASP A 33 0.00 -22.13 -8.21
N LYS A 34 -0.36 -22.44 -9.45
CA LYS A 34 -0.81 -21.45 -10.45
C LYS A 34 -1.96 -20.57 -9.94
N LYS A 35 -2.89 -21.13 -9.16
CA LYS A 35 -4.00 -20.37 -8.58
C LYS A 35 -3.50 -19.32 -7.61
N ILE A 36 -2.53 -19.67 -6.76
CA ILE A 36 -1.93 -18.75 -5.80
C ILE A 36 -1.12 -17.67 -6.52
N VAL A 37 -0.38 -18.03 -7.58
CA VAL A 37 0.36 -17.05 -8.39
C VAL A 37 -0.61 -16.06 -9.05
N ILE A 38 -1.74 -16.52 -9.58
CA ILE A 38 -2.78 -15.64 -10.15
C ILE A 38 -3.35 -14.70 -9.08
N LEU A 39 -3.63 -15.20 -7.87
CA LEU A 39 -4.07 -14.36 -6.76
C LEU A 39 -3.02 -13.30 -6.39
N CYS A 40 -1.74 -13.67 -6.36
CA CYS A 40 -0.65 -12.71 -6.13
C CYS A 40 -0.55 -11.68 -7.26
N ALA A 41 -0.77 -12.07 -8.52
CA ALA A 41 -0.80 -11.15 -9.65
C ALA A 41 -1.96 -10.15 -9.53
N ILE A 42 -3.15 -10.62 -9.22
CA ILE A 42 -4.33 -9.79 -8.96
C ILE A 42 -4.05 -8.83 -7.79
N SER A 43 -3.47 -9.34 -6.70
CA SER A 43 -3.05 -8.53 -5.56
C SER A 43 -2.06 -7.43 -5.96
N GLY A 44 -1.10 -7.75 -6.85
CA GLY A 44 -0.15 -6.78 -7.40
C GLY A 44 -0.81 -5.68 -8.23
N ILE A 45 -1.84 -6.02 -9.02
CA ILE A 45 -2.64 -5.04 -9.77
C ILE A 45 -3.37 -4.10 -8.80
N PHE A 46 -4.03 -4.62 -7.76
CA PHE A 46 -4.70 -3.79 -6.77
C PHE A 46 -3.72 -2.90 -5.98
N LEU A 47 -2.53 -3.40 -5.70
CA LEU A 47 -1.48 -2.57 -5.09
C LEU A 47 -1.01 -1.44 -6.03
N ALA A 48 -0.93 -1.69 -7.34
CA ALA A 48 -0.60 -0.67 -8.33
C ALA A 48 -1.70 0.40 -8.43
N LEU A 49 -2.97 0.00 -8.43
CA LEU A 49 -4.11 0.92 -8.40
C LEU A 49 -4.11 1.77 -7.12
N HIS A 50 -3.85 1.14 -5.96
CA HIS A 50 -3.68 1.86 -4.70
C HIS A 50 -2.60 2.94 -4.80
N PHE A 51 -1.39 2.60 -5.25
CA PHE A 51 -0.32 3.59 -5.37
C PHE A 51 -0.62 4.69 -6.40
N THR A 52 -1.19 4.32 -7.54
CA THR A 52 -1.53 5.30 -8.58
C THR A 52 -2.52 6.33 -8.05
N LEU A 53 -3.60 5.89 -7.43
CA LEU A 53 -4.64 6.77 -6.90
C LEU A 53 -4.15 7.56 -5.69
N TRP A 54 -3.37 6.95 -4.81
CA TRP A 54 -2.81 7.66 -3.66
C TRP A 54 -1.86 8.78 -4.09
N PHE A 55 -0.90 8.50 -4.99
CA PHE A 55 -0.02 9.55 -5.49
C PHE A 55 -0.76 10.61 -6.32
N GLU A 56 -1.86 10.23 -6.99
CA GLU A 56 -2.70 11.19 -7.70
C GLU A 56 -3.47 12.08 -6.72
N SER A 57 -3.99 11.52 -5.64
CA SER A 57 -4.71 12.28 -4.61
C SER A 57 -3.87 13.41 -4.01
N LEU A 58 -2.56 13.16 -3.79
CA LEU A 58 -1.62 14.15 -3.25
C LEU A 58 -1.42 15.39 -4.13
N LYS A 59 -1.91 15.39 -5.37
CA LYS A 59 -1.94 16.58 -6.23
C LYS A 59 -3.18 17.44 -6.03
N HIS A 60 -4.21 16.89 -5.38
CA HIS A 60 -5.54 17.49 -5.28
C HIS A 60 -6.00 17.72 -3.85
N THR A 61 -5.32 17.19 -2.85
CA THR A 61 -5.61 17.37 -1.42
C THR A 61 -4.33 17.43 -0.60
N SER A 62 -4.43 17.80 0.68
CA SER A 62 -3.27 17.85 1.57
C SER A 62 -2.71 16.44 1.85
N VAL A 63 -1.41 16.35 2.17
CA VAL A 63 -0.77 15.09 2.57
C VAL A 63 -1.46 14.50 3.80
N ALA A 64 -1.84 15.36 4.76
CA ALA A 64 -2.52 14.96 5.98
C ALA A 64 -3.90 14.35 5.67
N SER A 65 -4.73 15.05 4.85
CA SER A 65 -6.06 14.57 4.45
C SER A 65 -5.96 13.27 3.67
N SER A 66 -5.14 13.23 2.61
CA SER A 66 -4.94 12.03 1.81
C SER A 66 -4.53 10.84 2.66
N THR A 67 -3.55 11.02 3.57
CA THR A 67 -3.06 9.93 4.43
C THR A 67 -4.13 9.47 5.41
N ALA A 68 -4.87 10.39 6.02
CA ALA A 68 -5.94 10.06 6.96
C ALA A 68 -7.07 9.26 6.27
N ILE A 69 -7.47 9.67 5.05
CA ILE A 69 -8.51 8.98 4.28
C ILE A 69 -8.02 7.59 3.83
N VAL A 70 -6.77 7.47 3.39
CA VAL A 70 -6.19 6.16 3.04
C VAL A 70 -6.14 5.22 4.25
N CYS A 71 -5.93 5.73 5.46
CA CYS A 71 -5.99 4.93 6.68
C CYS A 71 -7.38 4.32 6.96
N THR A 72 -8.45 4.79 6.30
CA THR A 72 -9.75 4.11 6.32
C THR A 72 -9.71 2.71 5.71
N GLU A 73 -8.58 2.30 5.08
CA GLU A 73 -8.32 0.91 4.67
C GLU A 73 -8.76 -0.10 5.74
N VAL A 74 -8.56 0.23 7.02
CA VAL A 74 -8.92 -0.66 8.13
C VAL A 74 -10.40 -1.04 8.14
N ILE A 75 -11.29 -0.12 7.73
CA ILE A 75 -12.75 -0.34 7.64
C ILE A 75 -13.03 -1.40 6.57
N TRP A 76 -12.47 -1.19 5.38
CA TRP A 76 -12.67 -2.06 4.23
C TRP A 76 -12.08 -3.45 4.45
N VAL A 77 -10.91 -3.53 5.10
CA VAL A 77 -10.31 -4.81 5.51
C VAL A 77 -11.19 -5.51 6.54
N ALA A 78 -11.70 -4.79 7.55
CA ALA A 78 -12.56 -5.38 8.57
C ALA A 78 -13.86 -5.95 7.96
N LEU A 79 -14.51 -5.17 7.09
CA LEU A 79 -15.72 -5.61 6.38
C LEU A 79 -15.42 -6.84 5.51
N GLY A 80 -14.38 -6.78 4.68
CA GLY A 80 -13.99 -7.89 3.81
C GLY A 80 -13.56 -9.13 4.59
N PHE A 81 -12.84 -8.97 5.71
CA PHE A 81 -12.45 -10.07 6.58
C PHE A 81 -13.67 -10.79 7.18
N ARG A 82 -14.68 -10.03 7.59
CA ARG A 82 -15.94 -10.60 8.08
C ARG A 82 -16.77 -11.27 6.98
N MET A 83 -16.85 -10.65 5.80
CA MET A 83 -17.71 -11.13 4.71
C MET A 83 -17.13 -12.33 3.97
N PHE A 84 -15.83 -12.33 3.67
CA PHE A 84 -15.19 -13.32 2.81
C PHE A 84 -14.36 -14.37 3.54
N LEU A 85 -13.90 -14.05 4.77
CA LEU A 85 -13.04 -14.92 5.56
C LEU A 85 -13.72 -15.44 6.83
N SER A 86 -15.03 -15.13 7.02
CA SER A 86 -15.77 -15.49 8.24
C SER A 86 -15.04 -15.12 9.54
N GLY A 87 -14.22 -14.07 9.48
CA GLY A 87 -13.37 -13.64 10.59
C GLY A 87 -14.17 -12.94 11.70
N SER A 88 -13.77 -13.14 12.93
CA SER A 88 -14.28 -12.36 14.06
C SER A 88 -13.45 -11.10 14.28
N ILE A 89 -14.14 -9.98 14.53
CA ILE A 89 -13.51 -8.69 14.81
C ILE A 89 -13.73 -8.39 16.29
N SER A 90 -12.63 -8.17 17.03
CA SER A 90 -12.70 -7.87 18.45
C SER A 90 -13.34 -6.49 18.69
N GLY A 91 -13.92 -6.29 19.89
CA GLY A 91 -14.48 -4.98 20.27
C GLY A 91 -13.44 -3.86 20.24
N LYS A 92 -12.17 -4.16 20.57
CA LYS A 92 -11.05 -3.20 20.45
C LYS A 92 -10.80 -2.78 19.01
N ALA A 93 -10.91 -3.71 18.05
CA ALA A 93 -10.76 -3.40 16.62
C ALA A 93 -11.94 -2.53 16.14
N TRP A 94 -13.18 -2.77 16.58
CA TRP A 94 -14.31 -1.91 16.29
C TRP A 94 -14.12 -0.49 16.85
N LEU A 95 -13.60 -0.36 18.05
CA LEU A 95 -13.28 0.96 18.64
C LEU A 95 -12.22 1.68 17.80
N SER A 96 -11.16 0.99 17.36
CA SER A 96 -10.13 1.57 16.48
C SER A 96 -10.71 2.04 15.15
N ILE A 97 -11.60 1.25 14.53
CA ILE A 97 -12.31 1.62 13.31
C ILE A 97 -13.13 2.90 13.53
N PHE A 98 -13.89 2.96 14.62
CA PHE A 98 -14.69 4.13 14.95
C PHE A 98 -13.82 5.39 15.12
N ILE A 99 -12.73 5.30 15.89
CA ILE A 99 -11.78 6.42 16.07
C ILE A 99 -11.21 6.88 14.72
N THR A 100 -10.88 5.92 13.84
CA THR A 100 -10.37 6.25 12.49
C THR A 100 -11.38 7.01 11.65
N ILE A 101 -12.65 6.57 11.66
CA ILE A 101 -13.73 7.26 10.93
C ILE A 101 -13.87 8.68 11.43
N VAL A 102 -13.94 8.86 12.76
CA VAL A 102 -14.09 10.18 13.38
C VAL A 102 -12.89 11.08 13.05
N GLY A 103 -11.65 10.54 13.16
CA GLY A 103 -10.43 11.29 12.84
C GLY A 103 -10.38 11.71 11.36
N SER A 104 -10.66 10.79 10.43
CA SER A 104 -10.71 11.09 9.01
C SER A 104 -11.78 12.12 8.65
N LEU A 105 -12.95 12.06 9.31
CA LEU A 105 -14.03 13.02 9.11
C LEU A 105 -13.64 14.41 9.59
N ILE A 106 -13.00 14.51 10.77
CA ILE A 106 -12.52 15.81 11.31
C ILE A 106 -11.52 16.45 10.34
N ILE A 107 -10.56 15.67 9.81
CA ILE A 107 -9.55 16.17 8.86
C ILE A 107 -10.24 16.62 7.56
N ALA A 108 -11.13 15.81 7.01
CA ALA A 108 -11.86 16.17 5.77
C ALA A 108 -12.70 17.46 5.94
N LEU A 109 -13.36 17.62 7.09
CA LEU A 109 -14.13 18.85 7.40
C LEU A 109 -13.22 20.07 7.59
N ALA A 110 -12.05 19.90 8.19
CA ALA A 110 -11.08 20.98 8.33
C ALA A 110 -10.56 21.46 6.97
N ASP A 111 -10.23 20.55 6.07
CA ASP A 111 -9.80 20.86 4.70
C ASP A 111 -10.88 21.57 3.88
N LEU A 112 -12.15 21.15 4.00
CA LEU A 112 -13.29 21.83 3.38
C LEU A 112 -13.45 23.26 3.88
N SER A 113 -13.26 23.47 5.21
CA SER A 113 -13.36 24.80 5.84
C SER A 113 -12.23 25.74 5.43
N ALA A 114 -11.07 25.21 5.03
CA ALA A 114 -9.94 25.98 4.54
C ALA A 114 -10.12 26.51 3.08
N GLY A 115 -11.27 26.24 2.46
CA GLY A 115 -11.61 26.76 1.12
C GLY A 115 -11.00 25.98 -0.04
N GLY A 116 -10.42 24.80 0.21
CA GLY A 116 -9.89 23.91 -0.81
C GLY A 116 -11.01 23.09 -1.47
N ASN A 117 -11.05 23.07 -2.80
CA ASN A 117 -11.90 22.10 -3.53
C ASN A 117 -11.16 20.76 -3.65
N ASN A 118 -10.98 20.10 -2.50
CA ASN A 118 -10.14 18.90 -2.35
C ASN A 118 -10.91 17.59 -2.58
N LEU A 119 -12.21 17.67 -2.92
CA LEU A 119 -13.09 16.50 -3.06
C LEU A 119 -12.54 15.45 -4.03
N THR A 120 -11.92 15.87 -5.13
CA THR A 120 -11.31 14.94 -6.11
C THR A 120 -10.17 14.15 -5.48
N GLY A 121 -9.29 14.81 -4.72
CA GLY A 121 -8.20 14.16 -4.00
C GLY A 121 -8.70 13.19 -2.93
N ASP A 122 -9.74 13.57 -2.21
CA ASP A 122 -10.35 12.75 -1.17
C ASP A 122 -11.02 11.49 -1.75
N ILE A 123 -11.70 11.60 -2.89
CA ILE A 123 -12.27 10.45 -3.61
C ILE A 123 -11.15 9.50 -4.09
N PHE A 124 -10.04 10.02 -4.61
CA PHE A 124 -8.90 9.20 -5.00
C PHE A 124 -8.27 8.51 -3.79
N SER A 125 -8.14 9.19 -2.66
CA SER A 125 -7.65 8.61 -1.40
C SER A 125 -8.55 7.49 -0.89
N LEU A 126 -9.87 7.67 -0.95
CA LEU A 126 -10.84 6.66 -0.54
C LEU A 126 -10.79 5.43 -1.45
N ALA A 127 -10.73 5.63 -2.77
CA ALA A 127 -10.56 4.53 -3.72
C ALA A 127 -9.22 3.79 -3.50
N ALA A 128 -8.15 4.52 -3.22
CA ALA A 128 -6.86 3.93 -2.86
C ALA A 128 -6.96 3.08 -1.59
N ALA A 129 -7.72 3.50 -0.57
CA ALA A 129 -7.96 2.72 0.64
C ALA A 129 -8.68 1.39 0.35
N VAL A 130 -9.69 1.40 -0.52
CA VAL A 130 -10.40 0.19 -0.94
C VAL A 130 -9.47 -0.79 -1.65
N PHE A 131 -8.64 -0.32 -2.59
CA PHE A 131 -7.70 -1.19 -3.30
C PHE A 131 -6.60 -1.73 -2.39
N ALA A 132 -6.13 -0.96 -1.41
CA ALA A 132 -5.22 -1.44 -0.37
C ALA A 132 -5.86 -2.55 0.47
N ALA A 133 -7.14 -2.41 0.80
CA ALA A 133 -7.86 -3.44 1.55
C ALA A 133 -7.99 -4.75 0.76
N ILE A 134 -8.31 -4.69 -0.53
CA ILE A 134 -8.38 -5.86 -1.40
C ILE A 134 -7.00 -6.55 -1.48
N TYR A 135 -5.93 -5.78 -1.70
CA TYR A 135 -4.56 -6.28 -1.66
C TYR A 135 -4.25 -7.01 -0.35
N THR A 136 -4.60 -6.41 0.79
CA THR A 136 -4.35 -6.97 2.13
C THR A 136 -5.13 -8.27 2.36
N LEU A 137 -6.40 -8.32 1.94
CA LEU A 137 -7.25 -9.52 2.09
C LEU A 137 -6.76 -10.68 1.21
N ILE A 138 -6.41 -10.42 -0.05
CA ILE A 138 -5.82 -11.45 -0.93
C ILE A 138 -4.49 -11.93 -0.35
N GLY A 139 -3.69 -11.01 0.19
CA GLY A 139 -2.43 -11.34 0.85
C GLY A 139 -2.59 -12.35 1.97
N ARG A 140 -3.65 -12.27 2.75
CA ARG A 140 -3.93 -13.24 3.83
C ARG A 140 -4.00 -14.67 3.30
N PHE A 141 -4.73 -14.90 2.20
CA PHE A 141 -4.85 -16.23 1.59
C PHE A 141 -3.51 -16.73 1.04
N ALA A 142 -2.84 -15.90 0.24
CA ALA A 142 -1.59 -16.30 -0.40
C ALA A 142 -0.48 -16.57 0.62
N ARG A 143 -0.45 -15.84 1.74
CA ARG A 143 0.55 -16.00 2.80
C ARG A 143 0.46 -17.31 3.59
N GLU A 144 -0.64 -18.03 3.50
CA GLU A 144 -0.77 -19.36 4.14
C GLU A 144 0.13 -20.40 3.48
N SER A 145 0.36 -20.29 2.17
CA SER A 145 1.05 -21.29 1.36
C SER A 145 2.47 -20.91 0.93
N MET A 146 2.92 -19.67 1.15
CA MET A 146 4.24 -19.22 0.71
C MET A 146 4.99 -18.40 1.76
N THR A 147 6.32 -18.35 1.60
CA THR A 147 7.18 -17.45 2.38
C THR A 147 6.90 -15.99 2.04
N THR A 148 7.19 -15.09 2.97
CA THR A 148 7.02 -13.64 2.74
C THR A 148 7.79 -13.19 1.51
N THR A 149 9.04 -13.65 1.37
CA THR A 149 9.93 -13.22 0.29
C THR A 149 9.38 -13.58 -1.09
N VAL A 150 8.89 -14.82 -1.28
CA VAL A 150 8.34 -15.27 -2.56
C VAL A 150 7.00 -14.56 -2.83
N TYR A 151 6.12 -14.48 -1.85
CA TYR A 151 4.86 -13.76 -1.96
C TYR A 151 5.06 -12.30 -2.38
N THR A 152 5.88 -11.55 -1.62
CA THR A 152 6.09 -10.12 -1.89
C THR A 152 6.79 -9.92 -3.24
N TYR A 153 7.71 -10.80 -3.63
CA TYR A 153 8.35 -10.73 -4.94
C TYR A 153 7.32 -10.83 -6.08
N ILE A 154 6.43 -11.82 -6.04
CA ILE A 154 5.40 -11.99 -7.08
C ILE A 154 4.48 -10.76 -7.12
N VAL A 155 3.99 -10.31 -5.97
CA VAL A 155 3.09 -9.15 -5.87
C VAL A 155 3.77 -7.89 -6.40
N TYR A 156 5.00 -7.60 -5.98
CA TYR A 156 5.72 -6.41 -6.41
C TYR A 156 6.11 -6.47 -7.88
N PHE A 157 6.41 -7.66 -8.41
CA PHE A 157 6.67 -7.86 -9.83
C PHE A 157 5.45 -7.49 -10.69
N PHE A 158 4.27 -8.01 -10.36
CA PHE A 158 3.04 -7.66 -11.08
C PHE A 158 2.60 -6.22 -10.83
N CYS A 159 2.84 -5.68 -9.64
CA CYS A 159 2.61 -4.27 -9.35
C CYS A 159 3.51 -3.38 -10.23
N ALA A 160 4.79 -3.69 -10.36
CA ALA A 160 5.72 -2.95 -11.21
C ALA A 160 5.29 -2.98 -12.69
N ILE A 161 4.91 -4.15 -13.21
CA ILE A 161 4.38 -4.29 -14.58
C ILE A 161 3.14 -3.42 -14.75
N SER A 162 2.19 -3.49 -13.82
CA SER A 162 0.95 -2.69 -13.90
C SER A 162 1.22 -1.19 -13.88
N LEU A 163 2.17 -0.73 -13.06
CA LEU A 163 2.58 0.68 -13.03
C LEU A 163 3.30 1.10 -14.31
N CYS A 164 4.14 0.23 -14.89
CA CYS A 164 4.76 0.50 -16.19
C CYS A 164 3.71 0.62 -17.30
N ILE A 165 2.71 -0.27 -17.33
CA ILE A 165 1.61 -0.22 -18.28
C ILE A 165 0.81 1.10 -18.09
N ALA A 166 0.47 1.45 -16.85
CA ALA A 166 -0.23 2.69 -16.54
C ALA A 166 0.57 3.93 -16.96
N LEU A 167 1.89 3.90 -16.80
CA LEU A 167 2.80 4.97 -17.25
C LEU A 167 2.81 5.08 -18.78
N CYS A 168 2.87 3.96 -19.50
CA CYS A 168 2.77 3.94 -20.97
C CYS A 168 1.43 4.51 -21.47
N ILE A 169 0.32 4.11 -20.82
CA ILE A 169 -1.02 4.59 -21.19
C ILE A 169 -1.16 6.10 -20.93
N SER A 170 -0.54 6.62 -19.87
CA SER A 170 -0.57 8.05 -19.54
C SER A 170 0.27 8.92 -20.48
N GLY A 171 1.06 8.33 -21.38
CA GLY A 171 1.95 9.05 -22.29
C GLY A 171 3.13 9.75 -21.62
N LEU A 172 3.35 9.50 -20.32
CA LEU A 172 4.45 10.11 -19.59
C LEU A 172 5.77 9.36 -19.89
N PRO A 173 6.88 10.08 -20.10
CA PRO A 173 8.17 9.43 -20.38
C PRO A 173 8.68 8.69 -19.13
N PHE A 174 9.43 7.59 -19.35
CA PHE A 174 10.07 6.84 -18.26
C PHE A 174 11.27 7.56 -17.66
N THR A 175 11.86 8.50 -18.35
CA THR A 175 13.09 9.22 -17.98
C THR A 175 12.89 10.73 -18.10
N GLY A 176 13.85 11.51 -17.62
CA GLY A 176 13.78 12.98 -17.73
C GLY A 176 13.39 13.68 -16.43
N TYR A 177 13.18 12.95 -15.33
CA TYR A 177 12.74 13.52 -14.04
C TYR A 177 13.90 13.87 -13.09
N GLY A 178 15.15 13.78 -13.57
CA GLY A 178 16.33 14.08 -12.78
C GLY A 178 16.71 12.94 -11.80
N SER A 179 17.91 13.06 -11.23
CA SER A 179 18.45 12.07 -10.28
C SER A 179 17.64 12.01 -8.97
N SER A 180 17.02 13.11 -8.57
CA SER A 180 16.19 13.17 -7.35
C SER A 180 15.03 12.17 -7.39
N ALA A 181 14.32 12.05 -8.51
CA ALA A 181 13.20 11.10 -8.63
C ALA A 181 13.67 9.64 -8.50
N ILE A 182 14.84 9.33 -9.05
CA ILE A 182 15.45 7.99 -8.97
C ILE A 182 15.85 7.68 -7.52
N ILE A 183 16.49 8.64 -6.83
CA ILE A 183 16.91 8.50 -5.44
C ILE A 183 15.71 8.36 -4.51
N VAL A 184 14.68 9.20 -4.67
CA VAL A 184 13.44 9.10 -3.89
C VAL A 184 12.77 7.75 -4.12
N GLY A 185 12.73 7.26 -5.37
CA GLY A 185 12.22 5.92 -5.69
C GLY A 185 13.00 4.82 -4.96
N LEU A 186 14.34 4.91 -4.88
CA LEU A 186 15.18 3.99 -4.16
C LEU A 186 14.95 4.06 -2.63
N LEU A 187 14.88 5.24 -2.05
CA LEU A 187 14.59 5.40 -0.62
C LEU A 187 13.21 4.84 -0.25
N LEU A 188 12.19 5.10 -1.06
CA LEU A 188 10.86 4.52 -0.88
C LEU A 188 10.87 3.00 -1.05
N CYS A 189 11.67 2.46 -1.96
CA CYS A 189 11.89 1.02 -2.09
C CYS A 189 12.42 0.42 -0.78
N LEU A 190 13.50 0.98 -0.24
CA LEU A 190 14.17 0.42 0.94
C LEU A 190 13.29 0.55 2.19
N PHE A 191 12.84 1.76 2.51
CA PHE A 191 12.15 2.03 3.78
C PHE A 191 10.66 1.72 3.73
N SER A 192 9.96 2.15 2.69
CA SER A 192 8.50 1.99 2.63
C SER A 192 8.08 0.63 2.08
N THR A 193 8.77 0.07 1.08
CA THR A 193 8.37 -1.22 0.49
C THR A 193 9.04 -2.40 1.17
N LEU A 194 10.37 -2.48 1.14
CA LEU A 194 11.08 -3.65 1.66
C LEU A 194 10.98 -3.77 3.18
N LEU A 195 11.05 -2.67 3.92
CA LEU A 195 10.82 -2.69 5.35
C LEU A 195 9.31 -2.62 5.65
N GLY A 196 8.63 -1.53 5.29
CA GLY A 196 7.25 -1.27 5.69
C GLY A 196 6.26 -2.33 5.18
N HIS A 197 5.98 -2.36 3.88
CA HIS A 197 5.00 -3.30 3.32
C HIS A 197 5.35 -4.77 3.53
N SER A 198 6.65 -5.13 3.51
CA SER A 198 7.05 -6.52 3.74
C SER A 198 6.85 -6.98 5.18
N ILE A 199 7.03 -6.09 6.17
CA ILE A 199 6.71 -6.40 7.58
C ILE A 199 5.22 -6.65 7.74
N PHE A 200 4.36 -5.81 7.17
CA PHE A 200 2.90 -6.04 7.20
C PHE A 200 2.51 -7.33 6.48
N SER A 201 3.10 -7.60 5.32
CA SER A 201 2.89 -8.86 4.60
C SER A 201 3.37 -10.09 5.38
N TRP A 202 4.46 -9.96 6.13
CA TRP A 202 4.91 -11.00 7.05
C TRP A 202 3.90 -11.22 8.18
N GLY A 203 3.41 -10.14 8.76
CA GLY A 203 2.42 -10.17 9.84
C GLY A 203 1.10 -10.85 9.44
N LEU A 204 0.67 -10.74 8.17
CA LEU A 204 -0.55 -11.39 7.66
C LEU A 204 -0.55 -12.91 7.81
N LYS A 205 0.60 -13.56 7.98
CA LYS A 205 0.68 -15.00 8.25
C LYS A 205 0.26 -15.34 9.67
N PHE A 206 0.51 -14.46 10.63
CA PHE A 206 0.39 -14.75 12.06
C PHE A 206 -0.78 -14.00 12.71
N MET A 207 -1.22 -12.91 12.10
CA MET A 207 -2.21 -11.99 12.65
C MET A 207 -3.37 -11.80 11.69
N SER A 208 -4.54 -11.38 12.21
CA SER A 208 -5.68 -11.08 11.34
C SER A 208 -5.41 -9.85 10.45
N PRO A 209 -5.95 -9.82 9.22
CA PRO A 209 -5.86 -8.65 8.36
C PRO A 209 -6.36 -7.36 9.03
N ALA A 210 -7.43 -7.46 9.81
CA ALA A 210 -7.98 -6.33 10.58
C ALA A 210 -6.97 -5.76 11.60
N PHE A 211 -6.22 -6.63 12.30
CA PHE A 211 -5.18 -6.19 13.24
C PHE A 211 -4.02 -5.50 12.49
N ILE A 212 -3.57 -6.09 11.38
CA ILE A 212 -2.49 -5.52 10.55
C ILE A 212 -2.89 -4.14 10.01
N SER A 213 -4.11 -4.00 9.51
CA SER A 213 -4.59 -2.71 9.02
C SER A 213 -4.75 -1.68 10.15
N ALA A 214 -5.25 -2.11 11.32
CA ALA A 214 -5.35 -1.24 12.48
C ALA A 214 -3.98 -0.74 12.98
N SER A 215 -2.93 -1.57 12.89
CA SER A 215 -1.57 -1.15 13.27
C SER A 215 -1.00 -0.04 12.39
N LYS A 216 -1.51 0.12 11.16
CA LYS A 216 -1.11 1.22 10.26
C LYS A 216 -1.67 2.58 10.68
N LEU A 217 -2.66 2.63 11.59
CA LEU A 217 -3.24 3.89 12.07
C LEU A 217 -2.27 4.78 12.85
N CYS A 218 -1.13 4.26 13.27
CA CYS A 218 -0.06 5.08 13.83
C CYS A 218 0.69 5.91 12.76
N GLN A 219 0.57 5.56 11.47
CA GLN A 219 1.33 6.22 10.40
C GLN A 219 1.09 7.72 10.30
N PRO A 220 -0.17 8.25 10.32
CA PRO A 220 -0.40 9.70 10.29
C PRO A 220 0.22 10.44 11.47
N ALA A 221 0.15 9.86 12.67
CA ALA A 221 0.76 10.48 13.87
C ALA A 221 2.29 10.53 13.75
N VAL A 222 2.91 9.44 13.29
CA VAL A 222 4.35 9.40 13.05
C VAL A 222 4.75 10.36 11.93
N ALA A 223 3.96 10.42 10.83
CA ALA A 223 4.20 11.35 9.74
C ALA A 223 4.13 12.82 10.20
N ALA A 224 3.13 13.18 11.02
CA ALA A 224 2.98 14.51 11.57
C ALA A 224 4.18 14.91 12.45
N VAL A 225 4.68 13.98 13.30
CA VAL A 225 5.89 14.22 14.11
C VAL A 225 7.10 14.49 13.21
N PHE A 226 7.31 13.70 12.16
CA PHE A 226 8.41 13.94 11.23
C PHE A 226 8.24 15.22 10.42
N ALA A 227 7.00 15.56 10.00
CA ALA A 227 6.71 16.80 9.29
C ALA A 227 7.05 18.03 10.15
N PHE A 228 6.69 17.99 11.44
CA PHE A 228 7.05 19.04 12.40
C PHE A 228 8.57 19.23 12.51
N PHE A 229 9.33 18.14 12.72
CA PHE A 229 10.77 18.25 12.93
C PHE A 229 11.58 18.50 11.65
N LEU A 230 11.16 17.98 10.50
CA LEU A 230 11.93 18.07 9.25
C LEU A 230 11.52 19.25 8.38
N PHE A 231 10.25 19.67 8.43
CA PHE A 231 9.70 20.68 7.54
C PHE A 231 9.16 21.91 8.29
N ASN A 232 9.20 21.92 9.64
CA ASN A 232 8.59 22.95 10.50
C ASN A 232 7.11 23.18 10.17
N GLU A 233 6.39 22.13 9.75
CA GLU A 233 4.93 22.17 9.56
C GLU A 233 4.25 22.10 10.94
N ILE A 234 3.35 23.06 11.22
CA ILE A 234 2.58 23.16 12.48
C ILE A 234 1.14 22.71 12.19
#